data_376dc6cefd16640f7f90ddb1bce56c29
#
_entry.id   376dc6cefd16640f7f90ddb1bce56c29
#
_cell.length_a   1.000
_cell.length_b   1.000
_cell.length_c   1.000
_cell.angle_alpha   90.00
_cell.angle_beta   90.00
_cell.angle_gamma   90.00
#
_symmetry.space_group_name_H-M   'P 1'
#
loop_
_entity.id
_entity.type
_entity.pdbx_description
1 polymer ?
#
loop_
_entity_poly.entity_id
_entity_poly.type
_entity_poly.pdbx_seq_one_letter_code
_entity_poly.pdbx_strand_id
1 'polypeptide(L)'
;NLPTPAWAQGLAKKMVLVITGGEPSLQRNLSAFLEKAQPYFQQTQIESNGSSILPDLPENTTLVVSPKCLEKDGAIIRYLKPNIKMLERADYLKFVMSAPEDNHYTPYSEIPTWAHEWAEKTKKQVFVSPMNRYLREPQRVQKIRDKGRDLTLEERSEINEVVSFWEPGLLDLKKNQRNHEYAAEYCMKHGLILNLQIHLFASLP
;
A
#
# COMPACT_ATOMS: atom_id res chain seq x y z
N ASN A 1 -9.52 -10.66 29.07
CA ASN A 1 -9.71 -9.20 29.06
C ASN A 1 -8.44 -8.55 29.54
N LEU A 2 -7.60 -8.08 28.64
CA LEU A 2 -6.49 -7.21 29.02
C LEU A 2 -7.09 -5.83 29.36
N PRO A 3 -6.80 -5.25 30.52
CA PRO A 3 -7.28 -3.91 30.85
C PRO A 3 -6.71 -2.91 29.86
N THR A 4 -7.57 -2.06 29.30
CA THR A 4 -7.13 -1.00 28.41
C THR A 4 -6.19 -0.07 29.16
N PRO A 5 -4.95 0.15 28.70
CA PRO A 5 -4.03 1.07 29.36
C PRO A 5 -4.67 2.46 29.53
N ALA A 6 -4.43 3.11 30.66
CA ALA A 6 -5.04 4.41 30.97
C ALA A 6 -4.79 5.48 29.88
N TRP A 7 -3.62 5.44 29.23
CA TRP A 7 -3.29 6.33 28.11
C TRP A 7 -4.18 6.08 26.85
N ALA A 8 -4.66 4.84 26.67
CA ALA A 8 -5.51 4.49 25.54
C ALA A 8 -6.98 4.89 25.75
N GLN A 9 -7.43 5.04 27.01
CA GLN A 9 -8.83 5.33 27.32
C GLN A 9 -9.32 6.70 26.80
N GLY A 10 -8.44 7.71 26.77
CA GLY A 10 -8.79 9.06 26.29
C GLY A 10 -8.42 9.32 24.82
N LEU A 11 -7.32 8.74 24.34
CA LEU A 11 -6.79 8.97 22.99
C LEU A 11 -7.43 8.02 21.96
N ALA A 12 -7.75 6.78 22.33
CA ALA A 12 -8.29 5.79 21.42
C ALA A 12 -9.59 6.23 20.74
N LYS A 13 -10.47 6.94 21.47
CA LYS A 13 -11.72 7.51 20.91
C LYS A 13 -11.51 8.60 19.86
N LYS A 14 -10.28 9.07 19.67
CA LYS A 14 -9.90 10.06 18.63
C LYS A 14 -9.09 9.45 17.50
N MET A 15 -8.79 8.15 17.57
CA MET A 15 -7.97 7.44 16.59
C MET A 15 -8.82 6.58 15.67
N VAL A 16 -8.36 6.41 14.45
CA VAL A 16 -8.89 5.44 13.50
C VAL A 16 -8.04 4.17 13.59
N LEU A 17 -8.68 3.02 13.80
CA LEU A 17 -8.03 1.73 13.70
C LEU A 17 -7.97 1.30 12.23
N VAL A 18 -6.78 1.25 11.65
CA VAL A 18 -6.59 0.76 10.28
C VAL A 18 -6.12 -0.68 10.32
N ILE A 19 -6.87 -1.57 9.66
CA ILE A 19 -6.54 -2.98 9.50
C ILE A 19 -6.09 -3.20 8.07
N THR A 20 -4.82 -3.53 7.91
CA THR A 20 -4.16 -3.78 6.63
C THR A 20 -3.13 -4.90 6.81
N GLY A 21 -2.41 -5.24 5.75
CA GLY A 21 -1.36 -6.25 5.78
C GLY A 21 -1.92 -7.66 5.55
N GLY A 22 -1.22 -8.50 4.79
CA GLY A 22 -1.80 -9.70 4.25
C GLY A 22 -3.08 -9.39 3.47
N GLU A 23 -4.11 -10.20 3.64
CA GLU A 23 -5.45 -9.90 3.14
C GLU A 23 -6.46 -10.06 4.29
N PRO A 24 -7.03 -8.96 4.82
CA PRO A 24 -7.96 -9.01 5.96
C PRO A 24 -9.20 -9.87 5.72
N SER A 25 -9.69 -9.95 4.48
CA SER A 25 -10.86 -10.76 4.13
C SER A 25 -10.66 -12.27 4.34
N LEU A 26 -9.43 -12.73 4.45
CA LEU A 26 -9.10 -14.13 4.75
C LEU A 26 -9.09 -14.44 6.25
N GLN A 27 -9.22 -13.45 7.11
CA GLN A 27 -9.18 -13.61 8.57
C GLN A 27 -10.55 -14.02 9.09
N ARG A 28 -10.69 -15.28 9.51
CA ARG A 28 -11.97 -15.87 9.95
C ARG A 28 -12.64 -15.13 11.11
N ASN A 29 -11.86 -14.50 11.98
CA ASN A 29 -12.35 -13.83 13.19
C ASN A 29 -12.40 -12.30 13.06
N LEU A 30 -12.33 -11.77 11.83
CA LEU A 30 -12.26 -10.33 11.59
C LEU A 30 -13.48 -9.60 12.17
N SER A 31 -14.70 -10.07 11.90
CA SER A 31 -15.92 -9.44 12.42
C SER A 31 -15.97 -9.41 13.94
N ALA A 32 -15.67 -10.56 14.59
CA ALA A 32 -15.65 -10.63 16.05
C ALA A 32 -14.55 -9.76 16.68
N PHE A 33 -13.42 -9.58 15.98
CA PHE A 33 -12.39 -8.65 16.40
C PHE A 33 -12.87 -7.20 16.29
N LEU A 34 -13.48 -6.84 15.17
CA LEU A 34 -14.00 -5.49 14.92
C LEU A 34 -15.07 -5.09 15.95
N GLU A 35 -16.03 -5.96 16.23
CA GLU A 35 -17.07 -5.72 17.26
C GLU A 35 -16.46 -5.41 18.61
N LYS A 36 -15.38 -6.13 18.99
CA LYS A 36 -14.67 -5.89 20.25
C LYS A 36 -13.79 -4.64 20.23
N ALA A 37 -13.25 -4.27 19.07
CA ALA A 37 -12.36 -3.13 18.92
C ALA A 37 -13.11 -1.78 18.80
N GLN A 38 -14.26 -1.78 18.12
CA GLN A 38 -15.04 -0.56 17.84
C GLN A 38 -15.25 0.37 19.04
N PRO A 39 -15.59 -0.11 20.27
CA PRO A 39 -15.79 0.79 21.41
C PRO A 39 -14.58 1.63 21.79
N TYR A 40 -13.39 1.23 21.36
CA TYR A 40 -12.13 1.88 21.73
C TYR A 40 -11.63 2.88 20.69
N PHE A 41 -12.20 2.90 19.48
CA PHE A 41 -11.75 3.75 18.40
C PHE A 41 -12.88 4.64 17.88
N GLN A 42 -12.52 5.78 17.30
CA GLN A 42 -13.48 6.68 16.67
C GLN A 42 -14.12 6.01 15.44
N GLN A 43 -13.31 5.29 14.68
CA GLN A 43 -13.71 4.60 13.46
C GLN A 43 -12.76 3.43 13.20
N THR A 44 -13.22 2.42 12.50
CA THR A 44 -12.38 1.36 11.97
C THR A 44 -12.29 1.47 10.45
N GLN A 45 -11.14 1.17 9.88
CA GLN A 45 -10.91 1.13 8.45
C GLN A 45 -10.27 -0.19 8.07
N ILE A 46 -10.74 -0.81 7.00
CA ILE A 46 -10.14 -2.01 6.43
C ILE A 46 -9.60 -1.68 5.05
N GLU A 47 -8.37 -2.07 4.78
CA GLU A 47 -7.78 -2.06 3.45
C GLU A 47 -7.66 -3.49 2.91
N SER A 48 -8.47 -3.82 1.90
CA SER A 48 -8.52 -5.14 1.26
C SER A 48 -8.14 -5.05 -0.22
N ASN A 49 -7.53 -6.10 -0.77
CA ASN A 49 -7.28 -6.18 -2.20
C ASN A 49 -8.55 -6.50 -3.03
N GLY A 50 -9.66 -6.82 -2.36
CA GLY A 50 -10.95 -7.09 -2.99
C GLY A 50 -11.09 -8.47 -3.65
N SER A 51 -10.12 -9.37 -3.46
CA SER A 51 -10.14 -10.71 -4.08
C SER A 51 -11.18 -11.64 -3.45
N SER A 52 -11.48 -11.45 -2.18
CA SER A 52 -12.43 -12.27 -1.40
C SER A 52 -13.52 -11.39 -0.82
N ILE A 53 -14.69 -11.96 -0.60
CA ILE A 53 -15.82 -11.26 0.01
C ILE A 53 -15.54 -11.16 1.51
N LEU A 54 -15.62 -9.94 2.05
CA LEU A 54 -15.57 -9.73 3.49
C LEU A 54 -16.87 -10.25 4.12
N PRO A 55 -16.80 -10.77 5.35
CA PRO A 55 -17.98 -11.01 6.16
C PRO A 55 -18.69 -9.69 6.45
N ASP A 56 -19.88 -9.75 7.03
CA ASP A 56 -20.60 -8.56 7.44
C ASP A 56 -19.73 -7.70 8.36
N LEU A 57 -19.56 -6.45 7.95
CA LEU A 57 -18.75 -5.49 8.70
C LEU A 57 -19.66 -4.62 9.56
N PRO A 58 -19.23 -4.25 10.77
CA PRO A 58 -19.95 -3.27 11.57
C PRO A 58 -20.15 -1.95 10.82
N GLU A 59 -21.26 -1.24 11.10
CA GLU A 59 -21.65 -0.01 10.39
C GLU A 59 -20.57 1.07 10.36
N ASN A 60 -19.83 1.23 11.45
CA ASN A 60 -18.72 2.21 11.56
C ASN A 60 -17.42 1.77 10.91
N THR A 61 -17.45 0.79 10.00
CA THR A 61 -16.25 0.31 9.33
C THR A 61 -16.19 0.84 7.91
N THR A 62 -15.16 1.64 7.62
CA THR A 62 -14.81 2.07 6.26
C THR A 62 -14.07 0.97 5.54
N LEU A 63 -14.53 0.62 4.35
CA LEU A 63 -13.87 -0.33 3.47
C LEU A 63 -13.16 0.39 2.33
N VAL A 64 -11.83 0.34 2.33
CA VAL A 64 -10.98 0.75 1.22
C VAL A 64 -10.59 -0.48 0.42
N VAL A 65 -10.98 -0.54 -0.84
CA VAL A 65 -10.58 -1.61 -1.74
C VAL A 65 -9.39 -1.15 -2.57
N SER A 66 -8.26 -1.86 -2.42
CA SER A 66 -6.98 -1.55 -3.08
C SER A 66 -6.58 -2.69 -4.02
N PRO A 67 -7.10 -2.72 -5.26
CA PRO A 67 -6.86 -3.78 -6.22
C PRO A 67 -5.37 -3.93 -6.53
N LYS A 68 -4.93 -5.17 -6.75
CA LYS A 68 -3.55 -5.48 -7.13
C LYS A 68 -3.48 -5.83 -8.62
N CYS A 69 -2.32 -5.62 -9.20
CA CYS A 69 -2.05 -6.11 -10.54
C CYS A 69 -1.76 -7.61 -10.53
N LEU A 70 -2.22 -8.29 -11.58
CA LEU A 70 -1.75 -9.62 -11.92
C LEU A 70 -0.33 -9.49 -12.49
N GLU A 71 0.60 -10.18 -11.86
CA GLU A 71 1.98 -10.29 -12.33
C GLU A 71 2.24 -11.74 -12.75
N LYS A 72 2.80 -11.92 -13.93
CA LYS A 72 3.14 -13.23 -14.47
C LYS A 72 4.46 -13.15 -15.23
N ASP A 73 5.38 -14.04 -14.92
CA ASP A 73 6.71 -14.14 -15.57
C ASP A 73 7.47 -12.80 -15.57
N GLY A 74 7.37 -12.05 -14.47
CA GLY A 74 7.98 -10.73 -14.31
C GLY A 74 7.28 -9.58 -15.06
N ALA A 75 6.20 -9.87 -15.80
CA ALA A 75 5.40 -8.86 -16.48
C ALA A 75 4.15 -8.49 -15.66
N ILE A 76 3.83 -7.20 -15.61
CA ILE A 76 2.60 -6.67 -15.03
C ILE A 76 1.53 -6.67 -16.12
N ILE A 77 0.48 -7.48 -15.94
CA ILE A 77 -0.50 -7.75 -17.01
C ILE A 77 -1.68 -6.77 -16.94
N ARG A 78 -2.33 -6.66 -15.79
CA ARG A 78 -3.52 -5.82 -15.60
C ARG A 78 -3.88 -5.73 -14.13
N TYR A 79 -4.66 -4.71 -13.76
CA TYR A 79 -5.35 -4.72 -12.47
C TYR A 79 -6.40 -5.83 -12.40
N LEU A 80 -6.42 -6.54 -11.29
CA LEU A 80 -7.48 -7.51 -11.00
C LEU A 80 -8.73 -6.75 -10.54
N LYS A 81 -9.83 -6.91 -11.27
CA LYS A 81 -11.09 -6.32 -10.87
C LYS A 81 -11.61 -7.04 -9.61
N PRO A 82 -11.93 -6.31 -8.54
CA PRO A 82 -12.46 -6.90 -7.32
C PRO A 82 -13.80 -7.62 -7.55
N ASN A 83 -14.16 -8.50 -6.61
CA ASN A 83 -15.49 -9.11 -6.58
C ASN A 83 -16.57 -8.02 -6.56
N ILE A 84 -17.67 -8.25 -7.28
CA ILE A 84 -18.74 -7.27 -7.41
C ILE A 84 -19.34 -6.86 -6.04
N LYS A 85 -19.51 -7.80 -5.11
CA LYS A 85 -19.99 -7.51 -3.76
C LYS A 85 -19.02 -6.63 -2.97
N MET A 86 -17.71 -6.79 -3.21
CA MET A 86 -16.69 -5.92 -2.62
C MET A 86 -16.78 -4.50 -3.18
N LEU A 87 -17.00 -4.36 -4.49
CA LEU A 87 -17.17 -3.05 -5.13
C LEU A 87 -18.47 -2.35 -4.67
N GLU A 88 -19.55 -3.09 -4.46
CA GLU A 88 -20.81 -2.56 -3.93
C GLU A 88 -20.66 -2.03 -2.50
N ARG A 89 -19.92 -2.78 -1.66
CA ARG A 89 -19.66 -2.40 -0.26
C ARG A 89 -18.57 -1.35 -0.11
N ALA A 90 -17.61 -1.26 -1.03
CA ALA A 90 -16.48 -0.35 -0.94
C ALA A 90 -16.92 1.09 -0.71
N ASP A 91 -16.30 1.77 0.24
CA ASP A 91 -16.47 3.20 0.47
C ASP A 91 -15.50 3.98 -0.41
N TYR A 92 -14.30 3.44 -0.64
CA TYR A 92 -13.26 4.03 -1.48
C TYR A 92 -12.53 2.97 -2.28
N LEU A 93 -12.03 3.36 -3.46
CA LEU A 93 -10.99 2.60 -4.16
C LEU A 93 -9.64 3.28 -3.97
N LYS A 94 -8.57 2.49 -3.87
CA LYS A 94 -7.20 3.00 -3.77
C LYS A 94 -6.28 2.25 -4.72
N PHE A 95 -5.60 2.98 -5.59
CA PHE A 95 -4.67 2.43 -6.58
C PHE A 95 -3.25 2.89 -6.30
N VAL A 96 -2.29 2.02 -6.56
CA VAL A 96 -0.87 2.40 -6.59
C VAL A 96 -0.54 2.81 -8.02
N MET A 97 0.15 3.94 -8.21
CA MET A 97 0.50 4.45 -9.53
C MET A 97 2.00 4.64 -9.66
N SER A 98 2.54 4.27 -10.81
CA SER A 98 3.94 4.56 -11.16
C SER A 98 4.03 5.23 -12.53
N ALA A 99 4.94 6.20 -12.64
CA ALA A 99 5.27 6.81 -13.90
C ALA A 99 5.79 5.76 -14.90
N PRO A 100 5.52 5.91 -16.21
CA PRO A 100 6.10 5.05 -17.23
C PRO A 100 7.63 5.21 -17.24
N GLU A 101 8.36 4.10 -17.40
CA GLU A 101 9.81 4.12 -17.58
C GLU A 101 10.10 4.11 -19.09
N ASP A 102 10.92 5.06 -19.57
CA ASP A 102 11.31 5.18 -20.99
C ASP A 102 10.13 5.10 -21.98
N ASN A 103 9.03 5.80 -21.64
CA ASN A 103 7.76 5.78 -22.36
C ASN A 103 7.08 4.39 -22.44
N HIS A 104 7.52 3.44 -21.60
CA HIS A 104 6.88 2.15 -21.48
C HIS A 104 5.81 2.20 -20.38
N TYR A 105 4.55 2.19 -20.81
CA TYR A 105 3.39 2.18 -19.93
C TYR A 105 3.14 0.78 -19.38
N THR A 106 2.89 0.72 -18.10
CA THR A 106 2.47 -0.51 -17.42
C THR A 106 1.06 -0.32 -16.87
N PRO A 107 0.37 -1.38 -16.47
CA PRO A 107 -0.93 -1.24 -15.78
C PRO A 107 -0.89 -0.33 -14.54
N TYR A 108 0.27 -0.15 -13.90
CA TYR A 108 0.42 0.83 -12.81
C TYR A 108 0.47 2.29 -13.30
N SER A 109 0.57 2.54 -14.60
CA SER A 109 0.61 3.90 -15.15
C SER A 109 -0.78 4.48 -15.42
N GLU A 110 -1.84 3.70 -15.30
CA GLU A 110 -3.21 4.13 -15.57
C GLU A 110 -4.21 3.52 -14.59
N ILE A 111 -5.25 4.26 -14.25
CA ILE A 111 -6.38 3.71 -13.50
C ILE A 111 -7.32 3.00 -14.48
N PRO A 112 -7.73 1.76 -14.21
CA PRO A 112 -8.56 1.01 -15.15
C PRO A 112 -9.95 1.65 -15.34
N THR A 113 -10.46 1.60 -16.55
CA THR A 113 -11.75 2.21 -16.95
C THR A 113 -12.90 1.84 -16.00
N TRP A 114 -12.98 0.58 -15.56
CA TRP A 114 -14.03 0.15 -14.64
C TRP A 114 -14.00 0.88 -13.29
N ALA A 115 -12.85 1.43 -12.86
CA ALA A 115 -12.76 2.20 -11.61
C ALA A 115 -13.31 3.62 -11.79
N HIS A 116 -13.11 4.23 -12.95
CA HIS A 116 -13.74 5.51 -13.31
C HIS A 116 -15.27 5.34 -13.42
N GLU A 117 -15.75 4.30 -14.10
CA GLU A 117 -17.17 3.95 -14.18
C GLU A 117 -17.79 3.72 -12.80
N TRP A 118 -17.07 3.02 -11.91
CA TRP A 118 -17.50 2.80 -10.54
C TRP A 118 -17.65 4.12 -9.78
N ALA A 119 -16.65 5.01 -9.86
CA ALA A 119 -16.67 6.31 -9.21
C ALA A 119 -17.83 7.19 -9.75
N GLU A 120 -18.03 7.20 -11.06
CA GLU A 120 -19.12 7.94 -11.69
C GLU A 120 -20.49 7.43 -11.24
N LYS A 121 -20.68 6.11 -11.25
CA LYS A 121 -21.93 5.46 -10.85
C LYS A 121 -22.26 5.64 -9.37
N THR A 122 -21.26 5.48 -8.50
CA THR A 122 -21.47 5.49 -7.04
C THR A 122 -21.32 6.86 -6.40
N LYS A 123 -20.73 7.83 -7.11
CA LYS A 123 -20.30 9.14 -6.61
C LYS A 123 -19.29 9.04 -5.46
N LYS A 124 -18.59 7.89 -5.35
CA LYS A 124 -17.56 7.64 -4.36
C LYS A 124 -16.16 7.94 -4.93
N GLN A 125 -15.22 8.16 -4.04
CA GLN A 125 -13.89 8.65 -4.38
C GLN A 125 -12.91 7.53 -4.71
N VAL A 126 -11.98 7.84 -5.63
CA VAL A 126 -10.82 7.01 -5.96
C VAL A 126 -9.55 7.72 -5.55
N PHE A 127 -8.75 7.05 -4.73
CA PHE A 127 -7.46 7.52 -4.26
C PHE A 127 -6.34 6.91 -5.09
N VAL A 128 -5.34 7.71 -5.37
CA VAL A 128 -4.13 7.30 -6.09
C VAL A 128 -2.91 7.54 -5.21
N SER A 129 -2.18 6.47 -4.90
CA SER A 129 -0.94 6.53 -4.14
C SER A 129 0.24 6.38 -5.10
N PRO A 130 1.17 7.33 -5.16
CA PRO A 130 2.41 7.14 -5.89
C PRO A 130 3.15 5.91 -5.38
N MET A 131 3.69 5.10 -6.29
CA MET A 131 4.49 3.95 -5.92
C MET A 131 5.82 4.40 -5.34
N ASN A 132 6.10 3.97 -4.10
CA ASN A 132 7.40 4.20 -3.47
C ASN A 132 8.37 3.10 -3.86
N ARG A 133 9.47 3.48 -4.47
CA ARG A 133 10.56 2.60 -4.87
C ARG A 133 11.70 2.72 -3.87
N TYR A 134 12.28 1.58 -3.56
CA TYR A 134 13.48 1.51 -2.74
C TYR A 134 14.71 1.30 -3.63
N LEU A 135 15.84 1.79 -3.20
CA LEU A 135 17.11 1.51 -3.86
C LEU A 135 17.35 0.00 -3.86
N ARG A 136 17.69 -0.53 -5.01
CA ARG A 136 18.05 -1.94 -5.11
C ARG A 136 19.42 -2.17 -4.52
N GLU A 137 19.59 -3.28 -3.83
CA GLU A 137 20.92 -3.72 -3.40
C GLU A 137 21.83 -3.85 -4.63
N PRO A 138 23.05 -3.28 -4.60
CA PRO A 138 23.99 -3.43 -5.68
C PRO A 138 24.27 -4.91 -5.96
N GLN A 139 24.20 -5.33 -7.21
CA GLN A 139 24.39 -6.75 -7.61
C GLN A 139 25.67 -7.36 -7.08
N ARG A 140 26.74 -6.56 -6.95
CA ARG A 140 28.02 -6.97 -6.42
C ARG A 140 27.92 -7.38 -4.94
N VAL A 141 27.21 -6.58 -4.13
CA VAL A 141 26.93 -6.88 -2.70
C VAL A 141 26.10 -8.14 -2.58
N GLN A 142 25.06 -8.27 -3.40
CA GLN A 142 24.22 -9.45 -3.41
C GLN A 142 25.01 -10.72 -3.71
N LYS A 143 25.85 -10.70 -4.75
CA LYS A 143 26.72 -11.84 -5.09
C LYS A 143 27.69 -12.23 -3.97
N ILE A 144 28.25 -11.25 -3.26
CA ILE A 144 29.14 -11.50 -2.12
C ILE A 144 28.34 -12.07 -0.95
N ARG A 145 27.14 -11.55 -0.68
CA ARG A 145 26.28 -12.06 0.39
C ARG A 145 25.79 -13.50 0.14
N ASP A 146 25.52 -13.85 -1.11
CA ASP A 146 25.09 -15.20 -1.52
C ASP A 146 26.19 -16.27 -1.29
N LYS A 147 27.47 -15.88 -1.18
CA LYS A 147 28.56 -16.77 -0.81
C LYS A 147 28.53 -17.21 0.66
N GLY A 148 27.71 -16.60 1.50
CA GLY A 148 27.55 -16.99 2.89
C GLY A 148 28.67 -16.53 3.82
N ARG A 149 29.11 -17.40 4.75
CA ARG A 149 30.05 -17.03 5.83
C ARG A 149 31.54 -16.95 5.42
N ASP A 150 31.88 -17.44 4.26
CA ASP A 150 33.29 -17.54 3.78
C ASP A 150 33.74 -16.30 2.99
N LEU A 151 33.46 -15.11 3.54
CA LEU A 151 33.87 -13.84 2.95
C LEU A 151 35.34 -13.57 3.25
N THR A 152 36.13 -13.22 2.22
CA THR A 152 37.49 -12.71 2.37
C THR A 152 37.50 -11.33 3.05
N LEU A 153 38.66 -10.90 3.53
CA LEU A 153 38.81 -9.55 4.11
C LEU A 153 38.51 -8.44 3.09
N GLU A 154 38.91 -8.67 1.84
CA GLU A 154 38.64 -7.73 0.74
C GLU A 154 37.15 -7.62 0.47
N GLU A 155 36.42 -8.75 0.39
CA GLU A 155 34.97 -8.77 0.20
C GLU A 155 34.23 -8.11 1.36
N ARG A 156 34.67 -8.27 2.61
CA ARG A 156 34.12 -7.58 3.77
C ARG A 156 34.33 -6.06 3.71
N SER A 157 35.52 -5.63 3.30
CA SER A 157 35.87 -4.23 3.12
C SER A 157 34.98 -3.60 2.05
N GLU A 158 34.76 -4.30 0.96
CA GLU A 158 33.94 -3.88 -0.15
C GLU A 158 32.45 -3.74 0.23
N ILE A 159 31.92 -4.71 0.99
CA ILE A 159 30.55 -4.60 1.54
C ILE A 159 30.44 -3.36 2.43
N ASN A 160 31.40 -3.12 3.32
CA ASN A 160 31.39 -1.99 4.23
C ASN A 160 31.47 -0.65 3.47
N GLU A 161 32.25 -0.58 2.40
CA GLU A 161 32.31 0.61 1.55
C GLU A 161 30.96 0.88 0.88
N VAL A 162 30.30 -0.15 0.32
CA VAL A 162 28.99 -0.01 -0.30
C VAL A 162 27.92 0.32 0.72
N VAL A 163 27.93 -0.29 1.90
CA VAL A 163 26.97 -0.04 2.99
C VAL A 163 27.11 1.39 3.53
N SER A 164 28.28 2.05 3.36
CA SER A 164 28.41 3.46 3.76
C SER A 164 27.48 4.42 3.01
N PHE A 165 26.99 4.04 1.83
CA PHE A 165 26.05 4.84 1.02
C PHE A 165 24.78 4.09 0.59
N TRP A 166 24.62 2.81 0.96
CA TRP A 166 23.42 2.04 0.71
C TRP A 166 23.01 1.26 1.96
N GLU A 167 21.74 1.41 2.37
CA GLU A 167 21.11 0.64 3.43
C GLU A 167 19.80 0.02 2.94
N PRO A 168 19.40 -1.17 3.45
CA PRO A 168 18.10 -1.73 3.17
C PRO A 168 16.98 -0.75 3.56
N GLY A 169 16.05 -0.51 2.65
CA GLY A 169 14.91 0.39 2.90
C GLY A 169 15.14 1.85 2.52
N LEU A 170 16.31 2.24 2.01
CA LEU A 170 16.50 3.57 1.46
C LEU A 170 15.61 3.80 0.24
N LEU A 171 14.93 4.94 0.21
CA LEU A 171 14.08 5.35 -0.90
C LEU A 171 14.91 5.78 -2.12
N ASP A 172 14.51 5.35 -3.30
CA ASP A 172 14.98 5.92 -4.57
C ASP A 172 14.30 7.26 -4.81
N LEU A 173 14.89 8.33 -4.27
CA LEU A 173 14.30 9.67 -4.30
C LEU A 173 13.98 10.16 -5.72
N LYS A 174 14.83 9.85 -6.70
CA LYS A 174 14.62 10.27 -8.09
C LYS A 174 13.41 9.57 -8.73
N LYS A 175 13.30 8.26 -8.54
CA LYS A 175 12.14 7.51 -9.05
C LYS A 175 10.86 7.89 -8.31
N ASN A 176 10.94 8.12 -7.01
CA ASN A 176 9.79 8.51 -6.21
C ASN A 176 9.31 9.90 -6.55
N GLN A 177 10.21 10.87 -6.76
CA GLN A 177 9.82 12.19 -7.24
C GLN A 177 9.04 12.09 -8.54
N ARG A 178 9.55 11.36 -9.54
CA ARG A 178 8.87 11.15 -10.82
C ARG A 178 7.49 10.48 -10.66
N ASN A 179 7.37 9.49 -9.77
CA ASN A 179 6.09 8.84 -9.49
C ASN A 179 5.10 9.80 -8.83
N HIS A 180 5.56 10.66 -7.93
CA HIS A 180 4.73 11.65 -7.25
C HIS A 180 4.22 12.71 -8.23
N GLU A 181 5.09 13.26 -9.06
CA GLU A 181 4.73 14.23 -10.10
C GLU A 181 3.70 13.64 -11.06
N TYR A 182 3.98 12.44 -11.58
CA TYR A 182 3.08 11.74 -12.50
C TYR A 182 1.70 11.46 -11.89
N ALA A 183 1.66 10.94 -10.66
CA ALA A 183 0.40 10.66 -9.97
C ALA A 183 -0.39 11.95 -9.66
N ALA A 184 0.29 13.04 -9.31
CA ALA A 184 -0.34 14.33 -9.08
C ALA A 184 -0.96 14.90 -10.35
N GLU A 185 -0.24 14.90 -11.47
CA GLU A 185 -0.75 15.34 -12.77
C GLU A 185 -1.93 14.48 -13.23
N TYR A 186 -1.82 13.15 -13.05
CA TYR A 186 -2.89 12.23 -13.39
C TYR A 186 -4.16 12.51 -12.56
N CYS A 187 -4.01 12.71 -11.24
CA CYS A 187 -5.13 13.03 -10.36
C CYS A 187 -5.80 14.35 -10.76
N MET A 188 -5.03 15.40 -11.03
CA MET A 188 -5.57 16.69 -11.49
C MET A 188 -6.33 16.56 -12.79
N LYS A 189 -5.81 15.81 -13.74
CA LYS A 189 -6.43 15.60 -15.07
C LYS A 189 -7.75 14.83 -14.98
N HIS A 190 -7.85 13.87 -14.07
CA HIS A 190 -8.97 12.93 -14.00
C HIS A 190 -9.91 13.17 -12.80
N GLY A 191 -9.68 14.21 -12.00
CA GLY A 191 -10.52 14.52 -10.83
C GLY A 191 -10.43 13.46 -9.72
N LEU A 192 -9.25 12.85 -9.56
CA LEU A 192 -8.99 11.83 -8.53
C LEU A 192 -8.27 12.43 -7.33
N ILE A 193 -8.19 11.69 -6.22
CA ILE A 193 -7.56 12.15 -5.00
C ILE A 193 -6.15 11.59 -4.86
N LEU A 194 -5.15 12.46 -4.77
CA LEU A 194 -3.77 12.07 -4.48
C LEU A 194 -3.65 11.67 -2.99
N ASN A 195 -3.12 10.48 -2.73
CA ASN A 195 -2.86 9.96 -1.40
C ASN A 195 -1.37 9.75 -1.18
N LEU A 196 -0.73 10.63 -0.41
CA LEU A 196 0.71 10.55 -0.11
C LEU A 196 0.98 9.77 1.18
N GLN A 197 1.99 8.92 1.15
CA GLN A 197 2.50 8.22 2.33
C GLN A 197 3.52 9.09 3.07
N ILE A 198 3.05 10.13 3.75
CA ILE A 198 3.88 11.16 4.39
C ILE A 198 4.85 10.56 5.42
N HIS A 199 4.46 9.49 6.11
CA HIS A 199 5.30 8.82 7.11
C HIS A 199 6.65 8.35 6.56
N LEU A 200 6.75 8.02 5.27
CA LEU A 200 8.01 7.63 4.64
C LEU A 200 9.01 8.78 4.48
N PHE A 201 8.53 10.02 4.52
CA PHE A 201 9.33 11.23 4.30
C PHE A 201 9.51 12.07 5.56
N ALA A 202 8.65 11.89 6.55
CA ALA A 202 8.63 12.68 7.76
C ALA A 202 9.21 11.97 8.99
N SER A 203 9.84 10.80 8.80
CA SER A 203 10.38 9.97 9.89
C SER A 203 9.36 9.77 11.03
N LEU A 204 8.09 9.68 10.68
CA LEU A 204 7.02 9.40 11.64
C LEU A 204 7.04 7.91 12.00
N PRO A 205 6.81 7.55 13.28
CA PRO A 205 6.76 6.16 13.71
C PRO A 205 5.62 5.38 13.06
#